data_03ebbdfb58723c21a12e181a7866d240
#
_entry.id   03ebbdfb58723c21a12e181a7866d240
#
_cell.length_a   1.000
_cell.length_b   1.000
_cell.length_c   1.000
_cell.angle_alpha   90.00
_cell.angle_beta   90.00
_cell.angle_gamma   90.00
#
_symmetry.space_group_name_H-M   'P 1'
#
loop_
_entity.id
_entity.type
_entity.pdbx_description
1 polymer ?
#
loop_
_entity_poly.entity_id
_entity_poly.type
_entity_poly.pdbx_seq_one_letter_code
_entity_poly.pdbx_strand_id
1 'polypeptide(L)'
;MINSKQIALMTLSLFFILSGFASCKQTSEETDWTLPASYYEKDPTPDNPNPGTETTVQKIAPLYCSVYEYCWTREQENTDRSLNESQWKQWLDWQAANLLPYGYNMICTDGFMSMYYNKDDDPTNPDLGGYMTSYGGVKLKDLSAWCKERGLKLGVYDNPLWLHGPDETAVVGTSGATFKDLHYNDAIDRDNVMYPDKGDAFNWVVPSHKGARDYIDGFFKYYHNLGVDFIRMDFMCLFEDASGAGGMAGRGYGRDEYRLALKYISESAAKYGVFTSIVMPNMYNDAKYEKKYMNMARIVADTFGGGWDHTSGRLRGGVYNGWPTCHNEFDGFIHWSHITGRGKMIPDGDFIRLNTFSNDEERMSSISLQLMAGGPVSIADNPIDASVRNYDLPSLLKFAQNKEMLALNADGFVGQPLSDDLSSPNSQIWYGQMKNGDWVVGLFNREDTPQQRTVGLSQLGIIGQMKMRDLWLHEDVGTSGEISVTLPAHGCKVLRLSKQ
;
A
#
# COMPACT_ATOMS: atom_id res chain seq x y z
N MET A 1 29.57 13.83 11.69
CA MET A 1 30.03 13.02 10.54
C MET A 1 28.83 12.13 10.23
N ILE A 2 28.19 12.36 9.09
CA ILE A 2 27.05 11.57 8.63
C ILE A 2 27.60 10.18 8.28
N ASN A 3 27.03 9.12 8.83
CA ASN A 3 27.47 7.76 8.60
C ASN A 3 27.12 7.34 7.16
N SER A 4 27.99 6.57 6.50
CA SER A 4 27.84 6.11 5.12
C SER A 4 26.48 5.46 4.80
N LYS A 5 25.86 4.81 5.79
CA LYS A 5 24.49 4.23 5.69
C LYS A 5 23.37 5.27 5.49
N GLN A 6 23.55 6.48 6.00
CA GLN A 6 22.59 7.57 5.75
C GLN A 6 22.62 8.04 4.30
N ILE A 7 23.79 7.98 3.67
CA ILE A 7 23.97 8.43 2.28
C ILE A 7 23.35 7.42 1.30
N ALA A 8 23.36 6.13 1.59
CA ALA A 8 22.81 5.10 0.71
C ALA A 8 21.28 5.17 0.62
N LEU A 9 20.58 5.37 1.77
CA LEU A 9 19.12 5.56 1.76
C LEU A 9 18.71 6.90 1.15
N MET A 10 19.49 7.96 1.40
CA MET A 10 19.26 9.28 0.79
C MET A 10 19.37 9.25 -0.73
N THR A 11 20.28 8.39 -1.26
CA THR A 11 20.47 8.24 -2.71
C THR A 11 19.42 7.33 -3.35
N LEU A 12 18.75 6.45 -2.59
CA LEU A 12 17.66 5.62 -3.07
C LEU A 12 16.49 6.48 -3.58
N SER A 13 16.10 7.43 -2.77
CA SER A 13 15.02 8.37 -3.08
C SER A 13 15.37 9.30 -4.26
N LEU A 14 16.61 9.78 -4.33
CA LEU A 14 17.03 10.69 -5.40
C LEU A 14 17.12 10.01 -6.77
N PHE A 15 17.50 8.72 -6.82
CA PHE A 15 17.61 8.00 -8.08
C PHE A 15 16.23 7.61 -8.65
N PHE A 16 15.27 7.29 -7.80
CA PHE A 16 13.89 7.05 -8.25
C PHE A 16 13.24 8.32 -8.83
N ILE A 17 13.54 9.48 -8.27
CA ILE A 17 13.03 10.76 -8.77
C ILE A 17 13.68 11.13 -10.10
N LEU A 18 14.99 10.95 -10.23
CA LEU A 18 15.70 11.26 -11.48
C LEU A 18 15.46 10.22 -12.59
N SER A 19 15.27 8.93 -12.25
CA SER A 19 14.92 7.92 -13.24
C SER A 19 13.45 7.98 -13.64
N GLY A 20 12.54 8.39 -12.75
CA GLY A 20 11.14 8.65 -13.09
C GLY A 20 10.98 9.79 -14.14
N PHE A 21 11.82 10.83 -14.07
CA PHE A 21 11.85 11.88 -15.09
C PHE A 21 12.64 11.52 -16.36
N ALA A 22 13.63 10.63 -16.26
CA ALA A 22 14.37 10.16 -17.44
C ALA A 22 13.62 9.07 -18.22
N SER A 23 12.74 8.31 -17.56
CA SER A 23 11.88 7.28 -18.17
C SER A 23 10.72 7.86 -18.98
N CYS A 24 10.39 9.15 -18.86
CA CYS A 24 9.38 9.82 -19.68
C CYS A 24 9.83 10.20 -21.08
N LYS A 25 11.02 9.83 -21.53
CA LYS A 25 11.32 9.75 -22.94
C LYS A 25 10.86 8.40 -23.47
N GLN A 26 9.61 8.33 -23.86
CA GLN A 26 9.09 7.31 -24.75
C GLN A 26 10.03 7.16 -25.95
N THR A 27 10.99 6.26 -25.85
CA THR A 27 11.52 5.61 -27.05
C THR A 27 10.44 4.62 -27.43
N SER A 28 9.95 4.70 -28.66
CA SER A 28 8.91 3.87 -29.26
C SER A 28 9.32 2.42 -29.51
N GLU A 29 10.14 1.86 -28.66
CA GLU A 29 10.32 0.42 -28.52
C GLU A 29 9.45 -0.02 -27.37
N GLU A 30 8.28 -0.60 -27.70
CA GLU A 30 7.52 -1.43 -26.80
C GLU A 30 8.50 -2.51 -26.26
N THR A 31 9.03 -2.28 -25.08
CA THR A 31 9.73 -3.34 -24.35
C THR A 31 8.66 -4.38 -24.06
N ASP A 32 8.72 -5.50 -24.74
CA ASP A 32 7.86 -6.64 -24.49
C ASP A 32 8.19 -7.18 -23.09
N TRP A 33 7.44 -6.73 -22.09
CA TRP A 33 7.52 -7.17 -20.70
C TRP A 33 6.92 -8.55 -20.48
N THR A 34 6.64 -9.30 -21.55
CA THR A 34 6.23 -10.69 -21.42
C THR A 34 7.42 -11.51 -20.93
N LEU A 35 7.27 -12.04 -19.72
CA LEU A 35 8.23 -13.03 -19.21
C LEU A 35 8.32 -14.19 -20.21
N PRO A 36 9.49 -14.82 -20.36
CA PRO A 36 9.62 -16.01 -21.19
C PRO A 36 8.56 -17.04 -20.81
N ALA A 37 8.01 -17.78 -21.79
CA ALA A 37 7.01 -18.82 -21.54
C ALA A 37 7.46 -19.83 -20.46
N SER A 38 8.76 -20.11 -20.37
CA SER A 38 9.36 -20.93 -19.32
C SER A 38 9.18 -20.39 -17.90
N TYR A 39 8.91 -19.11 -17.74
CA TYR A 39 8.64 -18.49 -16.45
C TYR A 39 7.23 -18.79 -15.95
N TYR A 40 6.28 -18.93 -16.88
CA TYR A 40 4.90 -19.27 -16.59
C TYR A 40 4.67 -20.79 -16.45
N GLU A 41 5.52 -21.60 -17.07
CA GLU A 41 5.37 -23.06 -17.10
C GLU A 41 5.89 -23.77 -15.84
N LYS A 42 6.70 -23.11 -15.03
CA LYS A 42 7.31 -23.72 -13.83
C LYS A 42 6.55 -23.35 -12.55
N ASP A 43 5.38 -23.87 -12.36
CA ASP A 43 4.82 -24.07 -11.03
C ASP A 43 4.67 -25.57 -10.77
N PRO A 44 5.74 -26.25 -10.31
CA PRO A 44 5.72 -27.69 -10.08
C PRO A 44 4.98 -28.07 -8.79
N THR A 45 4.52 -27.11 -7.99
CA THR A 45 3.72 -27.44 -6.79
C THR A 45 2.25 -27.53 -7.16
N PRO A 46 1.63 -28.72 -7.04
CA PRO A 46 0.17 -28.81 -7.02
C PRO A 46 -0.38 -27.83 -6.00
N ASP A 47 -1.49 -27.19 -6.30
CA ASP A 47 -2.27 -26.49 -5.30
C ASP A 47 -2.41 -27.44 -4.11
N ASN A 48 -1.89 -27.02 -2.95
CA ASN A 48 -1.97 -27.85 -1.76
C ASN A 48 -3.45 -28.12 -1.50
N PRO A 49 -3.93 -29.38 -1.59
CA PRO A 49 -5.34 -29.68 -1.37
C PRO A 49 -5.77 -29.52 0.08
N ASN A 50 -4.88 -29.04 0.95
CA ASN A 50 -5.15 -28.75 2.35
C ASN A 50 -5.12 -27.24 2.59
N PRO A 51 -6.27 -26.53 2.46
CA PRO A 51 -6.37 -25.08 2.64
C PRO A 51 -6.21 -24.63 4.11
N GLY A 52 -5.70 -25.46 5.00
CA GLY A 52 -5.55 -25.18 6.43
C GLY A 52 -4.50 -24.12 6.80
N THR A 53 -3.86 -23.50 5.82
CA THR A 53 -2.91 -22.39 6.03
C THR A 53 -3.16 -21.23 5.06
N GLU A 54 -4.37 -21.09 4.57
CA GLU A 54 -4.76 -19.82 3.95
C GLU A 54 -4.74 -18.77 5.04
N THR A 55 -3.91 -17.73 4.85
CA THR A 55 -3.94 -16.53 5.67
C THR A 55 -5.38 -16.06 5.71
N THR A 56 -5.86 -15.82 6.91
CA THR A 56 -7.12 -15.09 7.12
C THR A 56 -6.89 -13.67 6.61
N VAL A 57 -7.14 -13.44 5.32
CA VAL A 57 -7.13 -12.10 4.74
C VAL A 57 -8.05 -11.24 5.60
N GLN A 58 -7.57 -10.09 6.08
CA GLN A 58 -8.42 -9.18 6.82
C GLN A 58 -9.61 -8.80 5.95
N LYS A 59 -10.79 -8.81 6.56
CA LYS A 59 -12.04 -8.56 5.84
C LYS A 59 -12.29 -7.07 5.57
N ILE A 60 -11.50 -6.18 6.20
CA ILE A 60 -11.68 -4.73 6.18
C ILE A 60 -10.33 -4.08 5.91
N ALA A 61 -10.28 -3.23 4.90
CA ALA A 61 -9.11 -2.42 4.59
C ALA A 61 -8.80 -1.43 5.74
N PRO A 62 -7.52 -1.18 6.06
CA PRO A 62 -7.17 -0.26 7.14
C PRO A 62 -7.52 1.20 6.78
N LEU A 63 -7.95 1.95 7.79
CA LEU A 63 -7.97 3.41 7.77
C LEU A 63 -6.78 3.88 8.59
N TYR A 64 -5.84 4.62 7.98
CA TYR A 64 -4.60 4.98 8.66
C TYR A 64 -4.01 6.30 8.19
N CYS A 65 -3.05 6.81 8.96
CA CYS A 65 -2.22 7.93 8.55
C CYS A 65 -0.83 7.45 8.17
N SER A 66 -0.19 8.14 7.24
CA SER A 66 1.21 7.96 6.88
C SER A 66 1.97 9.27 7.02
N VAL A 67 3.23 9.18 7.38
CA VAL A 67 4.14 10.34 7.40
C VAL A 67 4.70 10.70 6.02
N TYR A 68 4.15 10.11 4.96
CA TYR A 68 4.66 10.22 3.60
C TYR A 68 4.84 11.65 3.11
N GLU A 69 3.85 12.53 3.26
CA GLU A 69 3.97 13.91 2.76
C GLU A 69 5.09 14.68 3.43
N TYR A 70 5.24 14.53 4.75
CA TYR A 70 6.34 15.15 5.49
C TYR A 70 7.70 14.71 4.92
N CYS A 71 7.86 13.41 4.72
CA CYS A 71 9.09 12.83 4.20
C CYS A 71 9.31 13.21 2.72
N TRP A 72 8.28 13.12 1.89
CA TRP A 72 8.34 13.45 0.47
C TRP A 72 8.72 14.91 0.23
N THR A 73 8.09 15.85 0.92
CA THR A 73 8.39 17.27 0.76
C THR A 73 9.83 17.57 1.12
N ARG A 74 10.32 17.01 2.24
CA ARG A 74 11.69 17.19 2.69
C ARG A 74 12.72 16.53 1.81
N GLU A 75 12.37 15.41 1.21
CA GLU A 75 13.19 14.77 0.17
C GLU A 75 13.36 15.69 -1.04
N GLN A 76 12.24 16.29 -1.53
CA GLN A 76 12.29 17.24 -2.66
C GLN A 76 13.14 18.49 -2.34
N GLU A 77 13.14 18.93 -1.11
CA GLU A 77 13.91 20.07 -0.61
C GLU A 77 15.35 19.69 -0.20
N ASN A 78 15.68 18.41 -0.23
CA ASN A 78 16.96 17.86 0.25
C ASN A 78 17.25 18.26 1.71
N THR A 79 16.23 18.19 2.57
CA THR A 79 16.30 18.52 4.00
C THR A 79 16.15 17.27 4.87
N ASP A 80 16.38 17.43 6.20
CA ASP A 80 16.26 16.33 7.15
C ASP A 80 14.81 15.83 7.25
N ARG A 81 14.63 14.52 7.08
CA ARG A 81 13.35 13.81 7.12
C ARG A 81 13.04 13.19 8.47
N SER A 82 13.91 13.36 9.44
CA SER A 82 13.69 12.86 10.80
C SER A 82 12.58 13.62 11.50
N LEU A 83 11.82 12.90 12.32
CA LEU A 83 10.89 13.45 13.28
C LEU A 83 11.43 13.20 14.69
N ASN A 84 11.69 14.28 15.45
CA ASN A 84 12.08 14.11 16.83
C ASN A 84 10.88 13.70 17.70
N GLU A 85 11.13 13.35 18.97
CA GLU A 85 10.10 12.91 19.92
C GLU A 85 8.92 13.89 20.01
N SER A 86 9.20 15.21 20.10
CA SER A 86 8.16 16.24 20.21
C SER A 86 7.28 16.28 18.97
N GLN A 87 7.87 16.17 17.79
CA GLN A 87 7.16 16.16 16.51
C GLN A 87 6.30 14.92 16.35
N TRP A 88 6.83 13.73 16.71
CA TRP A 88 6.05 12.50 16.72
C TRP A 88 4.85 12.58 17.65
N LYS A 89 5.05 13.02 18.90
CA LYS A 89 3.96 13.18 19.86
C LYS A 89 2.92 14.18 19.38
N GLN A 90 3.33 15.27 18.76
CA GLN A 90 2.44 16.27 18.17
C GLN A 90 1.59 15.68 17.04
N TRP A 91 2.19 14.85 16.16
CA TRP A 91 1.47 14.15 15.11
C TRP A 91 0.44 13.18 15.69
N LEU A 92 0.86 12.34 16.65
CA LEU A 92 0.00 11.36 17.29
C LEU A 92 -1.16 12.01 18.04
N ASP A 93 -0.91 13.11 18.75
CA ASP A 93 -1.96 13.91 19.43
C ASP A 93 -2.98 14.47 18.43
N TRP A 94 -2.47 14.99 17.32
CA TRP A 94 -3.34 15.50 16.25
C TRP A 94 -4.19 14.38 15.63
N GLN A 95 -3.61 13.24 15.31
CA GLN A 95 -4.34 12.10 14.74
C GLN A 95 -5.39 11.56 15.71
N ALA A 96 -5.01 11.41 16.98
CA ALA A 96 -5.93 10.95 18.02
C ALA A 96 -7.13 11.88 18.20
N ALA A 97 -6.92 13.19 18.10
CA ALA A 97 -7.99 14.17 18.22
C ALA A 97 -8.90 14.26 16.99
N ASN A 98 -8.33 14.16 15.78
CA ASN A 98 -9.03 14.54 14.55
C ASN A 98 -9.48 13.34 13.71
N LEU A 99 -8.76 12.23 13.73
CA LEU A 99 -9.00 11.11 12.81
C LEU A 99 -9.35 9.79 13.52
N LEU A 100 -8.83 9.54 14.72
CA LEU A 100 -9.18 8.34 15.50
C LEU A 100 -10.71 8.19 15.73
N PRO A 101 -11.50 9.25 16.01
CA PRO A 101 -12.95 9.15 16.16
C PRO A 101 -13.69 8.71 14.89
N TYR A 102 -13.00 8.68 13.76
CA TYR A 102 -13.51 8.29 12.45
C TYR A 102 -12.96 6.94 11.97
N GLY A 103 -12.18 6.25 12.82
CA GLY A 103 -11.67 4.91 12.53
C GLY A 103 -10.23 4.86 12.02
N TYR A 104 -9.56 5.99 11.83
CA TYR A 104 -8.13 6.04 11.45
C TYR A 104 -7.27 5.77 12.69
N ASN A 105 -7.17 4.52 13.06
CA ASN A 105 -6.61 4.09 14.33
C ASN A 105 -5.13 3.69 14.26
N MET A 106 -4.46 3.91 13.14
CA MET A 106 -3.06 3.52 12.94
C MET A 106 -2.27 4.65 12.29
N ILE A 107 -1.00 4.80 12.67
CA ILE A 107 0.00 5.56 11.92
C ILE A 107 1.04 4.60 11.36
N CYS A 108 1.45 4.81 10.12
CA CYS A 108 2.48 4.02 9.46
C CYS A 108 3.73 4.88 9.20
N THR A 109 4.91 4.35 9.51
CA THR A 109 6.18 4.94 9.10
C THR A 109 6.36 4.84 7.58
N ASP A 110 7.36 5.53 7.04
CA ASP A 110 7.59 5.57 5.59
C ASP A 110 9.06 5.37 5.23
N GLY A 111 9.31 4.78 4.06
CA GLY A 111 10.65 4.44 3.58
C GLY A 111 11.58 5.62 3.30
N PHE A 112 11.05 6.83 3.20
CA PHE A 112 11.88 8.03 3.10
C PHE A 112 12.58 8.39 4.42
N MET A 113 12.15 7.82 5.55
CA MET A 113 12.83 8.00 6.82
C MET A 113 14.04 7.08 6.93
N SER A 114 15.08 7.55 7.63
CA SER A 114 16.25 6.72 7.92
C SER A 114 15.88 5.59 8.88
N MET A 115 16.29 4.38 8.54
CA MET A 115 16.06 3.15 9.28
C MET A 115 17.38 2.63 9.84
N TYR A 116 17.40 2.24 11.12
CA TYR A 116 18.62 1.73 11.75
C TYR A 116 18.39 0.49 12.58
N TYR A 117 19.34 -0.43 12.50
CA TYR A 117 19.57 -1.45 13.50
C TYR A 117 20.64 -0.98 14.50
N ASN A 118 20.30 -0.99 15.77
CA ASN A 118 21.25 -0.79 16.86
C ASN A 118 20.87 -1.68 18.06
N LYS A 119 21.71 -2.68 18.35
CA LYS A 119 21.49 -3.61 19.48
C LYS A 119 21.33 -2.91 20.84
N ASP A 120 21.92 -1.71 20.99
CA ASP A 120 21.88 -0.96 22.24
C ASP A 120 20.55 -0.19 22.42
N ASP A 121 19.67 -0.17 21.40
CA ASP A 121 18.34 0.42 21.52
C ASP A 121 17.40 -0.43 22.37
N ASP A 122 17.58 -1.77 22.38
CA ASP A 122 16.83 -2.70 23.20
C ASP A 122 17.68 -3.93 23.62
N PRO A 123 18.74 -3.71 24.44
CA PRO A 123 19.77 -4.72 24.72
C PRO A 123 19.26 -5.93 25.53
N THR A 124 18.07 -5.82 26.10
CA THR A 124 17.46 -6.90 26.91
C THR A 124 16.46 -7.73 26.10
N ASN A 125 16.21 -7.39 24.85
CA ASN A 125 15.25 -8.10 24.02
C ASN A 125 15.89 -9.36 23.41
N PRO A 126 15.48 -10.57 23.82
CA PRO A 126 16.04 -11.81 23.27
C PRO A 126 15.61 -12.08 21.82
N ASP A 127 14.57 -11.39 21.35
CA ASP A 127 14.04 -11.51 19.98
C ASP A 127 14.70 -10.51 19.02
N LEU A 128 15.64 -9.69 19.50
CA LEU A 128 16.36 -8.72 18.68
C LEU A 128 17.45 -9.41 17.85
N GLY A 129 17.06 -9.84 16.65
CA GLY A 129 17.91 -10.60 15.74
C GLY A 129 18.55 -9.77 14.62
N GLY A 130 18.85 -8.48 14.84
CA GLY A 130 19.35 -7.57 13.83
C GLY A 130 18.25 -6.90 13.01
N TYR A 131 17.02 -6.92 13.51
CA TYR A 131 15.89 -6.20 12.93
C TYR A 131 16.00 -4.71 13.25
N MET A 132 15.31 -3.90 12.48
CA MET A 132 15.34 -2.46 12.64
C MET A 132 14.82 -2.03 14.02
N THR A 133 15.54 -1.11 14.68
CA THR A 133 15.24 -0.67 16.05
C THR A 133 14.81 0.79 16.14
N SER A 134 15.09 1.59 15.10
CA SER A 134 14.74 3.02 15.09
C SER A 134 14.35 3.53 13.73
N TYR A 135 13.49 4.53 13.72
CA TYR A 135 12.97 5.21 12.54
C TYR A 135 13.11 6.71 12.72
N GLY A 136 13.70 7.37 11.72
CA GLY A 136 13.76 8.83 11.70
C GLY A 136 14.30 9.44 13.00
N GLY A 137 15.24 8.76 13.67
CA GLY A 137 15.88 9.27 14.89
C GLY A 137 15.18 8.89 16.22
N VAL A 138 14.06 8.13 16.19
CA VAL A 138 13.40 7.64 17.40
C VAL A 138 13.40 6.11 17.46
N LYS A 139 13.43 5.57 18.69
CA LYS A 139 13.35 4.12 18.89
C LYS A 139 11.94 3.62 18.63
N LEU A 140 11.83 2.50 17.91
CA LEU A 140 10.52 1.92 17.59
C LEU A 140 9.72 1.54 18.84
N LYS A 141 10.39 1.06 19.90
CA LYS A 141 9.70 0.74 21.15
C LYS A 141 9.06 1.96 21.80
N ASP A 142 9.73 3.12 21.74
CA ASP A 142 9.20 4.35 22.31
C ASP A 142 8.04 4.88 21.45
N LEU A 143 8.19 4.84 20.11
CA LEU A 143 7.12 5.22 19.18
C LEU A 143 5.88 4.34 19.35
N SER A 144 6.06 3.03 19.50
CA SER A 144 4.95 2.11 19.78
C SER A 144 4.26 2.42 21.11
N ALA A 145 5.01 2.71 22.15
CA ALA A 145 4.45 3.10 23.44
C ALA A 145 3.62 4.39 23.33
N TRP A 146 4.12 5.40 22.62
CA TRP A 146 3.41 6.67 22.43
C TRP A 146 2.12 6.49 21.59
N CYS A 147 2.13 5.61 20.58
CA CYS A 147 0.92 5.24 19.86
C CYS A 147 -0.11 4.62 20.79
N LYS A 148 0.30 3.64 21.59
CA LYS A 148 -0.58 2.93 22.51
C LYS A 148 -1.21 3.83 23.58
N GLU A 149 -0.44 4.78 24.14
CA GLU A 149 -0.94 5.78 25.09
C GLU A 149 -2.11 6.60 24.54
N ARG A 150 -2.22 6.74 23.21
CA ARG A 150 -3.24 7.52 22.50
C ARG A 150 -4.34 6.65 21.86
N GLY A 151 -4.33 5.36 22.12
CA GLY A 151 -5.27 4.41 21.49
C GLY A 151 -4.98 4.17 20.00
N LEU A 152 -3.79 4.53 19.53
CA LEU A 152 -3.34 4.30 18.16
C LEU A 152 -2.50 3.03 18.07
N LYS A 153 -2.47 2.45 16.89
CA LYS A 153 -1.59 1.36 16.49
C LYS A 153 -0.38 1.90 15.71
N LEU A 154 0.72 1.16 15.73
CA LEU A 154 1.88 1.43 14.92
C LEU A 154 1.92 0.47 13.73
N GLY A 155 1.92 1.01 12.51
CA GLY A 155 2.33 0.32 11.30
C GLY A 155 3.77 0.68 10.96
N VAL A 156 4.50 -0.25 10.37
CA VAL A 156 5.91 -0.06 10.05
C VAL A 156 6.17 -0.37 8.58
N TYR A 157 6.96 0.51 7.95
CA TYR A 157 7.56 0.25 6.65
C TYR A 157 8.88 -0.50 6.86
N ASP A 158 8.90 -1.77 6.55
CA ASP A 158 10.07 -2.65 6.58
C ASP A 158 9.79 -3.91 5.75
N ASN A 159 10.81 -4.69 5.45
CA ASN A 159 10.65 -5.91 4.67
C ASN A 159 11.42 -7.06 5.32
N PRO A 160 10.77 -8.20 5.63
CA PRO A 160 11.44 -9.36 6.20
C PRO A 160 12.49 -10.01 5.29
N LEU A 161 12.61 -9.53 4.05
CA LEU A 161 13.67 -9.94 3.13
C LEU A 161 14.89 -9.00 3.17
N TRP A 162 14.88 -7.98 4.03
CA TRP A 162 16.03 -7.07 4.22
C TRP A 162 16.82 -7.45 5.46
N LEU A 163 18.16 -7.44 5.32
CA LEU A 163 19.08 -7.67 6.42
C LEU A 163 19.67 -6.34 6.90
N HIS A 164 19.45 -6.03 8.17
CA HIS A 164 19.93 -4.79 8.78
C HIS A 164 21.18 -4.98 9.67
N GLY A 165 21.46 -6.19 10.12
CA GLY A 165 22.59 -6.49 11.00
C GLY A 165 23.84 -6.97 10.26
N PRO A 166 24.97 -7.09 10.97
CA PRO A 166 26.20 -7.64 10.40
C PRO A 166 26.10 -9.16 10.15
N ASP A 167 26.96 -9.67 9.27
CA ASP A 167 26.98 -11.07 8.82
C ASP A 167 27.10 -12.10 9.95
N GLU A 168 27.76 -11.74 11.05
CA GLU A 168 27.99 -12.61 12.20
C GLU A 168 26.78 -12.67 13.15
N THR A 169 25.73 -11.88 12.90
CA THR A 169 24.51 -11.89 13.73
C THR A 169 23.86 -13.26 13.66
N ALA A 170 23.63 -13.87 14.80
CA ALA A 170 22.93 -15.15 14.88
C ALA A 170 21.44 -14.95 14.51
N VAL A 171 20.90 -15.86 13.70
CA VAL A 171 19.47 -15.91 13.43
C VAL A 171 18.74 -16.33 14.70
N VAL A 172 17.77 -15.54 15.11
CA VAL A 172 16.91 -15.86 16.25
C VAL A 172 16.06 -17.09 15.90
N GLY A 173 16.03 -18.06 16.79
CA GLY A 173 15.36 -19.33 16.55
C GLY A 173 16.30 -20.52 16.79
N THR A 174 16.10 -21.59 16.08
CA THR A 174 16.80 -22.87 16.34
C THR A 174 17.72 -23.31 15.20
N SER A 175 17.87 -22.51 14.17
CA SER A 175 18.59 -22.90 12.94
C SER A 175 20.10 -23.05 13.14
N GLY A 176 20.69 -22.31 14.09
CA GLY A 176 22.14 -22.18 14.22
C GLY A 176 22.78 -21.55 12.97
N ALA A 177 22.03 -20.71 12.27
CA ALA A 177 22.48 -19.92 11.13
C ALA A 177 22.91 -18.53 11.57
N THR A 178 23.68 -17.87 10.72
CA THR A 178 24.01 -16.44 10.84
C THR A 178 23.43 -15.67 9.64
N PHE A 179 23.48 -14.35 9.68
CA PHE A 179 23.01 -13.52 8.57
C PHE A 179 23.77 -13.79 7.27
N LYS A 180 25.06 -14.17 7.37
CA LYS A 180 25.83 -14.60 6.22
C LYS A 180 25.18 -15.78 5.48
N ASP A 181 24.61 -16.74 6.22
CA ASP A 181 23.93 -17.89 5.62
C ASP A 181 22.62 -17.48 4.89
N LEU A 182 22.02 -16.33 5.26
CA LEU A 182 20.74 -15.88 4.71
C LEU A 182 20.86 -15.27 3.33
N HIS A 183 21.94 -14.54 3.04
CA HIS A 183 21.98 -13.71 1.84
C HIS A 183 22.84 -14.28 0.71
N TYR A 184 23.91 -15.04 0.98
CA TYR A 184 24.64 -15.74 -0.07
C TYR A 184 25.48 -16.90 0.46
N ASN A 185 25.60 -17.93 -0.38
CA ASN A 185 26.43 -19.10 -0.11
C ASN A 185 27.69 -19.12 -1.00
N ASP A 186 27.69 -18.40 -2.12
CA ASP A 186 28.76 -18.41 -3.11
C ASP A 186 28.99 -17.02 -3.74
N ALA A 187 29.90 -16.96 -4.74
CA ALA A 187 30.23 -15.72 -5.43
C ALA A 187 29.08 -15.16 -6.26
N ILE A 188 28.15 -16.00 -6.73
CA ILE A 188 26.98 -15.56 -7.52
C ILE A 188 26.03 -14.77 -6.62
N ASP A 189 25.77 -15.31 -5.43
CA ASP A 189 24.90 -14.64 -4.46
C ASP A 189 25.51 -13.34 -3.95
N ARG A 190 26.85 -13.24 -3.84
CA ARG A 190 27.53 -12.00 -3.42
C ARG A 190 27.25 -10.82 -4.34
N ASP A 191 27.16 -11.08 -5.65
CA ASP A 191 26.91 -10.03 -6.63
C ASP A 191 25.44 -9.61 -6.69
N ASN A 192 24.58 -10.30 -5.92
CA ASN A 192 23.16 -10.09 -5.95
C ASN A 192 22.67 -9.27 -4.74
N VAL A 193 23.26 -8.13 -4.55
CA VAL A 193 22.87 -7.15 -3.52
C VAL A 193 22.21 -5.94 -4.17
N MET A 194 21.28 -5.31 -3.47
CA MET A 194 20.69 -4.05 -3.90
C MET A 194 21.75 -2.95 -3.75
N TYR A 195 22.02 -2.20 -4.84
CA TYR A 195 23.06 -1.15 -4.91
C TYR A 195 24.49 -1.65 -4.69
N PRO A 196 24.97 -2.62 -5.48
CA PRO A 196 26.29 -3.21 -5.32
C PRO A 196 27.42 -2.17 -5.37
N ASP A 197 27.24 -1.07 -6.10
CA ASP A 197 28.26 -0.03 -6.31
C ASP A 197 28.39 0.96 -5.13
N LYS A 198 27.54 0.85 -4.09
CA LYS A 198 27.45 1.88 -3.04
C LYS A 198 27.92 1.46 -1.65
N GLY A 199 28.45 0.25 -1.49
CA GLY A 199 29.09 -0.20 -0.25
C GLY A 199 28.19 -0.43 0.98
N ASP A 200 26.95 0.03 0.94
CA ASP A 200 25.93 -0.08 2.00
C ASP A 200 24.65 -0.73 1.48
N ALA A 201 24.79 -1.61 0.54
CA ALA A 201 23.70 -2.29 -0.13
C ALA A 201 22.86 -3.12 0.86
N PHE A 202 21.56 -3.18 0.62
CA PHE A 202 20.73 -4.18 1.26
C PHE A 202 21.16 -5.55 0.80
N ASN A 203 21.36 -6.44 1.76
CA ASN A 203 21.42 -7.85 1.47
C ASN A 203 20.00 -8.42 1.54
N TRP A 204 19.64 -9.21 0.54
CA TRP A 204 18.36 -9.90 0.54
C TRP A 204 18.45 -11.21 1.29
N VAL A 205 17.43 -11.51 2.09
CA VAL A 205 17.21 -12.88 2.61
C VAL A 205 16.72 -13.74 1.46
N VAL A 206 17.44 -14.80 1.15
CA VAL A 206 17.03 -15.78 0.14
C VAL A 206 16.22 -16.89 0.83
N PRO A 207 14.93 -17.04 0.57
CA PRO A 207 14.03 -17.93 1.32
C PRO A 207 14.45 -19.40 1.37
N SER A 208 15.10 -19.92 0.33
CA SER A 208 15.62 -21.31 0.31
C SER A 208 16.90 -21.51 1.14
N HIS A 209 17.53 -20.43 1.60
CA HIS A 209 18.77 -20.53 2.37
C HIS A 209 18.52 -20.98 3.81
N LYS A 210 19.55 -21.60 4.40
CA LYS A 210 19.52 -22.05 5.78
C LYS A 210 19.21 -20.91 6.75
N GLY A 211 18.19 -21.08 7.57
CA GLY A 211 17.77 -20.11 8.58
C GLY A 211 16.81 -19.02 8.06
N ALA A 212 16.56 -18.91 6.76
CA ALA A 212 15.69 -17.87 6.21
C ALA A 212 14.26 -17.92 6.79
N ARG A 213 13.70 -19.12 6.94
CA ARG A 213 12.38 -19.27 7.56
C ARG A 213 12.35 -18.82 9.02
N ASP A 214 13.41 -19.18 9.80
CA ASP A 214 13.52 -18.76 11.21
C ASP A 214 13.70 -17.24 11.32
N TYR A 215 14.47 -16.64 10.41
CA TYR A 215 14.65 -15.19 10.35
C TYR A 215 13.33 -14.47 10.10
N ILE A 216 12.55 -14.91 9.08
CA ILE A 216 11.25 -14.32 8.76
C ILE A 216 10.26 -14.52 9.93
N ASP A 217 10.23 -15.68 10.57
CA ASP A 217 9.39 -15.92 11.75
C ASP A 217 9.79 -15.00 12.91
N GLY A 218 11.08 -14.86 13.17
CA GLY A 218 11.63 -13.97 14.19
C GLY A 218 11.32 -12.50 13.92
N PHE A 219 11.34 -12.07 12.67
CA PHE A 219 10.96 -10.71 12.25
C PHE A 219 9.52 -10.38 12.68
N PHE A 220 8.55 -11.22 12.33
CA PHE A 220 7.15 -10.99 12.71
C PHE A 220 6.94 -11.11 14.21
N LYS A 221 7.63 -12.02 14.89
CA LYS A 221 7.61 -12.13 16.36
C LYS A 221 8.12 -10.85 17.02
N TYR A 222 9.24 -10.32 16.55
CA TYR A 222 9.83 -9.09 17.06
C TYR A 222 8.86 -7.92 16.97
N TYR A 223 8.29 -7.69 15.79
CA TYR A 223 7.34 -6.59 15.57
C TYR A 223 6.05 -6.76 16.36
N HIS A 224 5.50 -7.97 16.42
CA HIS A 224 4.34 -8.27 17.28
C HIS A 224 4.61 -7.94 18.75
N ASN A 225 5.77 -8.32 19.27
CA ASN A 225 6.15 -8.03 20.66
C ASN A 225 6.31 -6.52 20.93
N LEU A 226 6.67 -5.74 19.93
CA LEU A 226 6.65 -4.28 19.98
C LEU A 226 5.24 -3.69 19.93
N GLY A 227 4.21 -4.48 19.59
CA GLY A 227 2.84 -4.00 19.40
C GLY A 227 2.58 -3.44 18.01
N VAL A 228 3.37 -3.85 17.02
CA VAL A 228 3.15 -3.52 15.61
C VAL A 228 2.21 -4.55 15.00
N ASP A 229 1.10 -4.07 14.43
CA ASP A 229 0.06 -4.90 13.83
C ASP A 229 0.05 -4.87 12.29
N PHE A 230 0.90 -4.05 11.67
CA PHE A 230 0.89 -3.80 10.23
C PHE A 230 2.32 -3.60 9.72
N ILE A 231 2.68 -4.35 8.68
CA ILE A 231 3.97 -4.19 7.98
C ILE A 231 3.70 -3.87 6.51
N ARG A 232 4.29 -2.76 6.04
CA ARG A 232 4.30 -2.35 4.63
C ARG A 232 5.65 -2.70 4.02
N MET A 233 5.66 -3.75 3.18
CA MET A 233 6.86 -4.35 2.59
C MET A 233 7.04 -3.85 1.17
N ASP A 234 8.14 -3.16 0.91
CA ASP A 234 8.39 -2.54 -0.39
C ASP A 234 9.44 -3.29 -1.23
N PHE A 235 9.57 -2.88 -2.49
CA PHE A 235 10.54 -3.37 -3.46
C PHE A 235 10.40 -4.85 -3.84
N MET A 236 9.20 -5.39 -3.80
CA MET A 236 8.98 -6.81 -4.07
C MET A 236 9.33 -7.22 -5.51
N CYS A 237 9.16 -6.34 -6.49
CA CYS A 237 9.58 -6.58 -7.87
C CYS A 237 11.11 -6.70 -7.99
N LEU A 238 11.87 -5.94 -7.20
CA LEU A 238 13.33 -6.01 -7.22
C LEU A 238 13.82 -7.37 -6.74
N PHE A 239 13.19 -7.90 -5.70
CA PHE A 239 13.50 -9.23 -5.20
C PHE A 239 13.16 -10.30 -6.24
N GLU A 240 12.02 -10.18 -6.92
CA GLU A 240 11.53 -11.21 -7.84
C GLU A 240 12.40 -11.34 -9.10
N ASP A 241 12.57 -10.24 -9.85
CA ASP A 241 13.21 -10.27 -11.17
C ASP A 241 14.04 -9.02 -11.50
N ALA A 242 14.31 -8.18 -10.49
CA ALA A 242 14.98 -6.89 -10.63
C ALA A 242 14.22 -5.86 -11.50
N SER A 243 12.94 -6.10 -11.80
CA SER A 243 12.14 -5.14 -12.57
C SER A 243 11.87 -3.85 -11.79
N GLY A 244 11.60 -2.77 -12.49
CA GLY A 244 11.34 -1.46 -11.88
C GLY A 244 12.57 -0.72 -11.33
N ALA A 245 13.73 -1.36 -11.25
CA ALA A 245 14.92 -0.82 -10.60
C ALA A 245 16.05 -0.38 -11.53
N GLY A 246 15.90 -0.57 -12.83
CA GLY A 246 16.96 -0.24 -13.78
C GLY A 246 18.28 -0.97 -13.52
N GLY A 247 18.23 -2.22 -13.02
CA GLY A 247 19.40 -3.02 -12.67
C GLY A 247 20.01 -2.74 -11.29
N MET A 248 19.37 -1.91 -10.47
CA MET A 248 19.86 -1.55 -9.14
C MET A 248 19.83 -2.69 -8.11
N ALA A 249 19.03 -3.72 -8.35
CA ALA A 249 18.82 -4.84 -7.43
C ALA A 249 19.53 -6.13 -7.83
N GLY A 250 20.54 -6.04 -8.69
CA GLY A 250 21.21 -7.24 -9.21
C GLY A 250 20.32 -8.02 -10.19
N ARG A 251 20.31 -9.33 -10.10
CA ARG A 251 19.65 -10.22 -11.07
C ARG A 251 18.19 -10.59 -10.71
N GLY A 252 17.72 -10.24 -9.51
CA GLY A 252 16.50 -10.84 -8.92
C GLY A 252 16.69 -12.32 -8.54
N TYR A 253 15.83 -12.84 -7.68
CA TYR A 253 15.94 -14.21 -7.17
C TYR A 253 14.99 -15.19 -7.87
N GLY A 254 14.08 -14.69 -8.68
CA GLY A 254 13.17 -15.49 -9.49
C GLY A 254 11.85 -15.83 -8.79
N ARG A 255 10.95 -16.35 -9.60
CA ARG A 255 9.54 -16.61 -9.23
C ARG A 255 9.37 -17.64 -8.12
N ASP A 256 10.24 -18.65 -8.05
CA ASP A 256 10.16 -19.69 -7.02
C ASP A 256 10.56 -19.16 -5.64
N GLU A 257 11.65 -18.38 -5.56
CA GLU A 257 12.05 -17.73 -4.32
C GLU A 257 11.03 -16.69 -3.87
N TYR A 258 10.49 -15.90 -4.80
CA TYR A 258 9.41 -14.97 -4.51
C TYR A 258 8.18 -15.67 -3.91
N ARG A 259 7.72 -16.77 -4.51
CA ARG A 259 6.62 -17.58 -3.99
C ARG A 259 6.92 -18.12 -2.58
N LEU A 260 8.14 -18.61 -2.37
CA LEU A 260 8.57 -19.13 -1.07
C LEU A 260 8.63 -18.03 -0.02
N ALA A 261 9.14 -16.85 -0.39
CA ALA A 261 9.13 -15.65 0.44
C ALA A 261 7.71 -15.30 0.90
N LEU A 262 6.78 -15.12 -0.05
CA LEU A 262 5.39 -14.77 0.27
C LEU A 262 4.72 -15.83 1.16
N LYS A 263 5.03 -17.12 0.94
CA LYS A 263 4.53 -18.19 1.80
C LYS A 263 5.02 -18.06 3.23
N TYR A 264 6.33 -17.91 3.45
CA TYR A 264 6.90 -17.78 4.81
C TYR A 264 6.42 -16.51 5.50
N ILE A 265 6.35 -15.39 4.79
CA ILE A 265 5.78 -14.12 5.27
C ILE A 265 4.35 -14.35 5.74
N SER A 266 3.53 -14.96 4.90
CA SER A 266 2.13 -15.24 5.17
C SER A 266 1.92 -16.11 6.41
N GLU A 267 2.65 -17.22 6.50
CA GLU A 267 2.58 -18.15 7.65
C GLU A 267 2.99 -17.46 8.96
N SER A 268 4.07 -16.70 8.94
CA SER A 268 4.59 -16.00 10.12
C SER A 268 3.69 -14.83 10.52
N ALA A 269 3.26 -14.02 9.57
CA ALA A 269 2.34 -12.91 9.83
C ALA A 269 1.01 -13.40 10.45
N ALA A 270 0.44 -14.49 9.92
CA ALA A 270 -0.78 -15.08 10.46
C ALA A 270 -0.57 -15.62 11.89
N LYS A 271 0.57 -16.26 12.16
CA LYS A 271 0.94 -16.78 13.49
C LYS A 271 0.95 -15.68 14.54
N TYR A 272 1.41 -14.50 14.20
CA TYR A 272 1.56 -13.37 15.14
C TYR A 272 0.47 -12.31 14.99
N GLY A 273 -0.50 -12.50 14.08
CA GLY A 273 -1.62 -11.57 13.89
C GLY A 273 -1.23 -10.23 13.25
N VAL A 274 -0.14 -10.20 12.47
CA VAL A 274 0.33 -9.01 11.78
C VAL A 274 -0.29 -8.92 10.39
N PHE A 275 -0.83 -7.76 10.04
CA PHE A 275 -1.36 -7.47 8.71
C PHE A 275 -0.22 -7.17 7.73
N THR A 276 -0.26 -7.78 6.56
CA THR A 276 0.77 -7.62 5.52
C THR A 276 0.26 -6.79 4.34
N SER A 277 1.02 -5.76 3.99
CA SER A 277 0.85 -4.96 2.78
C SER A 277 2.10 -5.05 1.94
N ILE A 278 1.99 -5.46 0.69
CA ILE A 278 3.12 -5.47 -0.24
C ILE A 278 3.05 -4.28 -1.20
N VAL A 279 4.21 -3.70 -1.45
CA VAL A 279 4.39 -2.58 -2.35
C VAL A 279 5.34 -3.00 -3.49
N MET A 280 5.13 -2.44 -4.66
CA MET A 280 5.86 -2.79 -5.88
C MET A 280 5.81 -4.31 -6.22
N PRO A 281 4.68 -5.02 -6.07
CA PRO A 281 4.60 -6.38 -6.58
C PRO A 281 4.40 -6.36 -8.10
N ASN A 282 4.96 -7.33 -8.81
CA ASN A 282 4.76 -7.43 -10.26
C ASN A 282 3.36 -7.92 -10.65
N MET A 283 2.66 -8.60 -9.75
CA MET A 283 1.32 -9.14 -9.97
C MET A 283 1.22 -10.13 -11.16
N TYR A 284 2.29 -10.83 -11.48
CA TYR A 284 2.32 -11.79 -12.59
C TYR A 284 1.30 -12.92 -12.43
N ASN A 285 0.85 -13.45 -13.57
CA ASN A 285 -0.13 -14.55 -13.62
C ASN A 285 -1.41 -14.22 -12.85
N ASP A 286 -1.96 -13.05 -13.09
CA ASP A 286 -3.19 -12.58 -12.44
C ASP A 286 -3.05 -12.53 -10.90
N ALA A 287 -1.93 -11.96 -10.45
CA ALA A 287 -1.57 -11.87 -9.03
C ALA A 287 -1.63 -13.22 -8.29
N LYS A 288 -1.21 -14.30 -8.95
CA LYS A 288 -1.36 -15.67 -8.48
C LYS A 288 -0.90 -15.87 -7.02
N TYR A 289 0.24 -15.29 -6.67
CA TYR A 289 0.83 -15.47 -5.34
C TYR A 289 0.40 -14.37 -4.37
N GLU A 290 0.26 -13.15 -4.84
CA GLU A 290 -0.16 -12.01 -4.05
C GLU A 290 -1.56 -12.25 -3.46
N LYS A 291 -2.53 -12.64 -4.29
CA LYS A 291 -3.91 -12.93 -3.83
C LYS A 291 -4.02 -14.16 -2.92
N LYS A 292 -3.01 -15.05 -2.96
CA LYS A 292 -2.99 -16.25 -2.11
C LYS A 292 -2.38 -15.99 -0.73
N TYR A 293 -1.35 -15.15 -0.67
CA TYR A 293 -0.50 -15.04 0.50
C TYR A 293 -0.58 -13.68 1.22
N MET A 294 -1.03 -12.60 0.56
CA MET A 294 -1.00 -11.26 1.12
C MET A 294 -2.38 -10.74 1.49
N ASN A 295 -2.43 -9.92 2.54
CA ASN A 295 -3.68 -9.26 2.93
C ASN A 295 -4.00 -8.11 1.96
N MET A 296 -3.01 -7.31 1.59
CA MET A 296 -3.14 -6.12 0.76
C MET A 296 -1.97 -6.03 -0.20
N ALA A 297 -2.24 -5.60 -1.43
CA ALA A 297 -1.22 -5.38 -2.44
C ALA A 297 -1.44 -4.06 -3.17
N ARG A 298 -0.35 -3.34 -3.36
CA ARG A 298 -0.30 -2.11 -4.15
C ARG A 298 -0.54 -2.42 -5.62
N ILE A 299 -1.49 -1.76 -6.23
CA ILE A 299 -1.94 -2.00 -7.61
C ILE A 299 -1.60 -0.85 -8.56
N VAL A 300 -0.99 0.20 -8.08
CA VAL A 300 -0.73 1.44 -8.80
C VAL A 300 0.65 1.99 -8.47
N ALA A 301 1.23 2.78 -9.38
CA ALA A 301 2.47 3.51 -9.16
C ALA A 301 2.38 4.44 -7.94
N ASP A 302 3.55 4.86 -7.44
CA ASP A 302 3.64 5.73 -6.26
C ASP A 302 2.87 7.03 -6.42
N THR A 303 2.32 7.52 -5.30
CA THR A 303 1.57 8.77 -5.22
C THR A 303 2.38 9.96 -5.71
N PHE A 304 3.69 10.04 -5.38
CA PHE A 304 4.56 11.18 -5.69
C PHE A 304 3.89 12.52 -5.34
N GLY A 305 3.67 13.38 -6.35
CA GLY A 305 2.99 14.66 -6.19
C GLY A 305 1.51 14.58 -5.81
N GLY A 306 0.88 13.42 -5.94
CA GLY A 306 -0.53 13.21 -5.61
C GLY A 306 -1.51 13.89 -6.55
N GLY A 307 -2.67 14.29 -6.02
CA GLY A 307 -3.72 14.99 -6.74
C GLY A 307 -4.42 14.17 -7.81
N TRP A 308 -5.12 14.85 -8.70
CA TRP A 308 -5.90 14.19 -9.75
C TRP A 308 -5.03 13.42 -10.73
N ASP A 309 -3.76 13.82 -10.90
CA ASP A 309 -2.82 13.09 -11.75
C ASP A 309 -2.64 11.65 -11.26
N HIS A 310 -2.41 11.45 -9.95
CA HIS A 310 -2.32 10.12 -9.35
C HIS A 310 -3.66 9.38 -9.39
N THR A 311 -4.76 10.06 -9.09
CA THR A 311 -6.08 9.40 -9.04
C THR A 311 -6.56 8.98 -10.43
N SER A 312 -6.35 9.79 -11.47
CA SER A 312 -6.94 9.53 -12.80
C SER A 312 -6.13 10.00 -14.00
N GLY A 313 -5.25 11.02 -13.86
CA GLY A 313 -4.63 11.70 -14.99
C GLY A 313 -3.47 10.94 -15.62
N ARG A 314 -2.64 10.33 -14.79
CA ARG A 314 -1.35 9.75 -15.19
C ARG A 314 -1.54 8.54 -16.08
N LEU A 315 -1.03 8.60 -17.33
CA LEU A 315 -0.97 7.48 -18.28
C LEU A 315 -2.23 6.60 -18.30
N ARG A 316 -3.41 7.22 -18.52
CA ARG A 316 -4.71 6.55 -18.55
C ARG A 316 -4.77 5.44 -19.61
N GLY A 317 -5.42 4.33 -19.24
CA GLY A 317 -5.61 3.16 -20.10
C GLY A 317 -4.40 2.24 -20.18
N GLY A 318 -3.31 2.54 -19.45
CA GLY A 318 -2.11 1.73 -19.42
C GLY A 318 -2.19 0.63 -18.35
N VAL A 319 -2.05 -0.63 -18.78
CA VAL A 319 -1.87 -1.79 -17.91
C VAL A 319 -0.59 -2.49 -18.32
N TYR A 320 0.25 -2.81 -17.36
CA TYR A 320 1.58 -3.35 -17.59
C TYR A 320 1.74 -4.69 -16.89
N ASN A 321 2.51 -5.59 -17.50
CA ASN A 321 3.03 -6.76 -16.84
C ASN A 321 4.32 -6.38 -16.12
N GLY A 322 4.28 -6.41 -14.81
CA GLY A 322 5.38 -5.95 -13.97
C GLY A 322 5.06 -4.62 -13.27
N TRP A 323 5.98 -4.17 -12.45
CA TRP A 323 5.81 -2.92 -11.72
C TRP A 323 6.21 -1.70 -12.58
N PRO A 324 5.43 -0.62 -12.55
CA PRO A 324 4.08 -0.50 -12.00
C PRO A 324 3.04 -1.10 -12.95
N THR A 325 2.09 -1.87 -12.40
CA THR A 325 1.02 -2.50 -13.20
C THR A 325 0.03 -1.51 -13.78
N CYS A 326 -0.25 -0.42 -13.06
CA CYS A 326 -1.04 0.72 -13.51
C CYS A 326 -0.40 2.02 -13.02
N HIS A 327 -0.68 3.14 -13.69
CA HIS A 327 -0.08 4.43 -13.31
C HIS A 327 -1.01 5.34 -12.50
N ASN A 328 -2.32 5.07 -12.49
CA ASN A 328 -3.30 5.84 -11.73
C ASN A 328 -4.30 4.92 -11.01
N GLU A 329 -4.93 5.44 -9.95
CA GLU A 329 -5.82 4.68 -9.09
C GLU A 329 -7.02 4.09 -9.84
N PHE A 330 -7.69 4.87 -10.70
CA PHE A 330 -8.85 4.39 -11.45
C PHE A 330 -8.51 3.18 -12.30
N ASP A 331 -7.44 3.24 -13.08
CA ASP A 331 -7.05 2.13 -13.94
C ASP A 331 -6.66 0.90 -13.10
N GLY A 332 -5.95 1.11 -11.99
CA GLY A 332 -5.58 0.04 -11.07
C GLY A 332 -6.79 -0.64 -10.45
N PHE A 333 -7.71 0.11 -9.88
CA PHE A 333 -8.90 -0.45 -9.25
C PHE A 333 -9.83 -1.14 -10.24
N ILE A 334 -10.01 -0.60 -11.45
CA ILE A 334 -10.84 -1.22 -12.49
C ILE A 334 -10.19 -2.52 -12.97
N HIS A 335 -8.91 -2.47 -13.35
CA HIS A 335 -8.20 -3.63 -13.89
C HIS A 335 -8.16 -4.79 -12.89
N TRP A 336 -7.84 -4.52 -11.62
CA TRP A 336 -7.71 -5.54 -10.59
C TRP A 336 -9.01 -5.87 -9.84
N SER A 337 -10.16 -5.31 -10.26
CA SER A 337 -11.45 -5.54 -9.60
C SER A 337 -11.84 -7.03 -9.54
N HIS A 338 -11.45 -7.82 -10.53
CA HIS A 338 -11.79 -9.25 -10.60
C HIS A 338 -11.11 -10.11 -9.52
N ILE A 339 -9.98 -9.66 -8.95
CA ILE A 339 -9.31 -10.39 -7.86
C ILE A 339 -9.68 -9.87 -6.48
N THR A 340 -10.49 -8.83 -6.39
CA THR A 340 -10.95 -8.20 -5.15
C THR A 340 -12.35 -8.66 -4.75
N GLY A 341 -12.72 -8.42 -3.52
CA GLY A 341 -14.02 -8.80 -2.97
C GLY A 341 -13.96 -9.05 -1.47
N ARG A 342 -15.11 -9.28 -0.85
CA ARG A 342 -15.16 -9.59 0.58
C ARG A 342 -14.35 -10.87 0.88
N GLY A 343 -13.39 -10.76 1.79
CA GLY A 343 -12.52 -11.88 2.17
C GLY A 343 -11.46 -12.24 1.15
N LYS A 344 -11.28 -11.41 0.11
CA LYS A 344 -10.18 -11.52 -0.86
C LYS A 344 -9.11 -10.47 -0.57
N MET A 345 -8.07 -10.43 -1.41
CA MET A 345 -7.01 -9.46 -1.32
C MET A 345 -7.55 -8.02 -1.41
N ILE A 346 -7.02 -7.14 -0.57
CA ILE A 346 -7.37 -5.72 -0.55
C ILE A 346 -6.49 -4.98 -1.56
N PRO A 347 -7.08 -4.26 -2.53
CA PRO A 347 -6.33 -3.43 -3.48
C PRO A 347 -5.88 -2.13 -2.80
N ASP A 348 -4.60 -1.80 -2.90
CA ASP A 348 -4.02 -0.57 -2.34
C ASP A 348 -3.77 0.46 -3.44
N GLY A 349 -4.54 1.54 -3.42
CA GLY A 349 -4.40 2.69 -4.32
C GLY A 349 -3.36 3.72 -3.86
N ASP A 350 -2.59 3.43 -2.81
CA ASP A 350 -1.60 4.30 -2.19
C ASP A 350 -2.19 5.44 -1.35
N PHE A 351 -1.40 6.48 -1.11
CA PHE A 351 -1.71 7.55 -0.19
C PHE A 351 -2.59 8.63 -0.80
N ILE A 352 -3.50 9.17 0.01
CA ILE A 352 -4.28 10.36 -0.31
C ILE A 352 -3.61 11.57 0.37
N ARG A 353 -3.26 12.56 -0.43
CA ARG A 353 -2.76 13.87 -0.01
C ARG A 353 -3.82 14.90 -0.35
N LEU A 354 -4.73 15.19 0.59
CA LEU A 354 -5.90 16.06 0.37
C LEU A 354 -5.54 17.45 -0.13
N ASN A 355 -4.39 17.95 0.30
CA ASN A 355 -3.90 19.28 -0.09
C ASN A 355 -3.47 19.39 -1.55
N THR A 356 -3.20 18.28 -2.23
CA THR A 356 -2.68 18.26 -3.61
C THR A 356 -3.77 18.31 -4.67
N PHE A 357 -5.03 18.13 -4.31
CA PHE A 357 -6.16 18.25 -5.22
C PHE A 357 -6.56 19.70 -5.46
N SER A 358 -6.93 19.99 -6.70
CA SER A 358 -7.27 21.36 -7.13
C SER A 358 -8.61 21.83 -6.59
N ASN A 359 -9.56 20.92 -6.33
CA ASN A 359 -10.92 21.23 -5.91
C ASN A 359 -11.54 20.11 -5.06
N ASP A 360 -12.73 20.37 -4.52
CA ASP A 360 -13.45 19.44 -3.64
C ASP A 360 -13.99 18.20 -4.38
N GLU A 361 -14.33 18.33 -5.66
CA GLU A 361 -14.80 17.22 -6.48
C GLU A 361 -13.73 16.13 -6.64
N GLU A 362 -12.48 16.52 -6.86
CA GLU A 362 -11.36 15.60 -6.94
C GLU A 362 -11.12 14.86 -5.61
N ARG A 363 -11.21 15.59 -4.48
CA ARG A 363 -11.08 14.99 -3.12
C ARG A 363 -12.18 13.97 -2.85
N MET A 364 -13.43 14.32 -3.16
CA MET A 364 -14.56 13.41 -3.00
C MET A 364 -14.40 12.18 -3.89
N SER A 365 -13.96 12.35 -5.13
CA SER A 365 -13.79 11.25 -6.08
C SER A 365 -12.69 10.28 -5.66
N SER A 366 -11.52 10.77 -5.20
CA SER A 366 -10.42 9.90 -4.73
C SER A 366 -10.85 9.06 -3.52
N ILE A 367 -11.41 9.69 -2.49
CA ILE A 367 -11.90 8.95 -1.30
C ILE A 367 -13.02 7.99 -1.67
N SER A 368 -13.96 8.40 -2.52
CA SER A 368 -15.06 7.55 -2.97
C SER A 368 -14.56 6.32 -3.71
N LEU A 369 -13.58 6.48 -4.59
CA LEU A 369 -13.01 5.38 -5.36
C LEU A 369 -12.36 4.34 -4.45
N GLN A 370 -11.52 4.76 -3.50
CA GLN A 370 -10.89 3.88 -2.53
C GLN A 370 -11.94 3.08 -1.75
N LEU A 371 -12.96 3.75 -1.21
CA LEU A 371 -14.03 3.11 -0.45
C LEU A 371 -14.92 2.21 -1.30
N MET A 372 -15.26 2.62 -2.54
CA MET A 372 -16.05 1.80 -3.45
C MET A 372 -15.31 0.54 -3.87
N ALA A 373 -14.01 0.62 -4.06
CA ALA A 373 -13.18 -0.54 -4.43
C ALA A 373 -12.82 -1.44 -3.23
N GLY A 374 -13.15 -1.03 -2.00
CA GLY A 374 -12.77 -1.75 -0.78
C GLY A 374 -11.29 -1.62 -0.44
N GLY A 375 -10.63 -0.58 -0.94
CA GLY A 375 -9.24 -0.23 -0.65
C GLY A 375 -9.09 0.46 0.72
N PRO A 376 -7.85 0.68 1.17
CA PRO A 376 -7.56 1.48 2.36
C PRO A 376 -7.87 2.96 2.07
N VAL A 377 -8.18 3.73 3.11
CA VAL A 377 -8.05 5.19 3.05
C VAL A 377 -6.86 5.57 3.91
N SER A 378 -5.80 6.00 3.26
CA SER A 378 -4.54 6.35 3.90
C SER A 378 -4.27 7.85 3.73
N ILE A 379 -4.49 8.62 4.80
CA ILE A 379 -4.27 10.07 4.79
C ILE A 379 -2.81 10.36 5.08
N ALA A 380 -2.14 11.03 4.15
CA ALA A 380 -0.71 11.31 4.23
C ALA A 380 -0.36 12.79 4.37
N ASP A 381 -1.36 13.64 4.52
CA ASP A 381 -1.15 15.09 4.74
C ASP A 381 -0.34 15.35 6.01
N ASN A 382 0.56 16.34 5.95
CA ASN A 382 1.42 16.72 7.07
C ASN A 382 0.69 17.66 8.06
N PRO A 383 0.37 17.23 9.30
CA PRO A 383 -0.36 18.05 10.25
C PRO A 383 0.52 18.98 11.09
N ILE A 384 1.84 18.74 11.15
CA ILE A 384 2.70 19.37 12.15
C ILE A 384 3.58 20.50 11.61
N ASP A 385 3.87 20.53 10.32
CA ASP A 385 4.74 21.54 9.73
C ASP A 385 3.94 22.58 8.94
N ALA A 386 3.53 23.62 9.64
CA ALA A 386 2.80 24.72 9.03
C ALA A 386 3.65 25.58 8.07
N SER A 387 4.99 25.51 8.16
CA SER A 387 5.88 26.29 7.29
C SER A 387 5.96 25.71 5.87
N VAL A 388 5.82 24.39 5.75
CA VAL A 388 5.76 23.68 4.48
C VAL A 388 4.32 23.57 3.97
N ARG A 389 3.36 23.66 4.89
CA ARG A 389 1.95 23.50 4.62
C ARG A 389 1.32 24.84 4.19
N ASN A 390 1.14 24.98 2.90
CA ASN A 390 0.49 26.18 2.32
C ASN A 390 -1.01 25.97 2.08
N TYR A 391 -1.68 25.22 2.98
CA TYR A 391 -3.11 24.90 2.88
C TYR A 391 -3.76 24.78 4.28
N ASP A 392 -5.07 24.96 4.31
CA ASP A 392 -5.87 24.83 5.53
C ASP A 392 -6.30 23.37 5.73
N LEU A 393 -5.43 22.53 6.31
CA LEU A 393 -5.72 21.12 6.58
C LEU A 393 -7.03 20.90 7.37
N PRO A 394 -7.35 21.68 8.43
CA PRO A 394 -8.63 21.52 9.12
C PRO A 394 -9.85 21.58 8.21
N SER A 395 -9.87 22.46 7.21
CA SER A 395 -10.99 22.55 6.26
C SER A 395 -11.08 21.36 5.32
N LEU A 396 -9.98 20.66 5.09
CA LEU A 396 -9.91 19.49 4.21
C LEU A 396 -10.31 18.20 4.93
N LEU A 397 -10.22 18.15 6.26
CA LEU A 397 -10.53 16.92 7.01
C LEU A 397 -11.98 16.46 6.83
N LYS A 398 -12.92 17.35 6.50
CA LYS A 398 -14.33 16.99 6.23
C LYS A 398 -14.45 15.84 5.22
N PHE A 399 -13.54 15.72 4.27
CA PHE A 399 -13.54 14.64 3.27
C PHE A 399 -13.16 13.29 3.88
N ALA A 400 -12.15 13.27 4.76
CA ALA A 400 -11.72 12.06 5.48
C ALA A 400 -12.64 11.72 6.67
N GLN A 401 -13.51 12.62 7.09
CA GLN A 401 -14.36 12.48 8.28
C GLN A 401 -15.84 12.18 7.96
N ASN A 402 -16.21 11.98 6.69
CA ASN A 402 -17.57 11.67 6.29
C ASN A 402 -17.99 10.27 6.78
N LYS A 403 -18.78 10.23 7.86
CA LYS A 403 -19.19 8.96 8.50
C LYS A 403 -20.06 8.08 7.61
N GLU A 404 -20.88 8.66 6.73
CA GLU A 404 -21.73 7.87 5.82
C GLU A 404 -20.87 7.18 4.74
N MET A 405 -19.85 7.86 4.23
CA MET A 405 -18.86 7.25 3.34
C MET A 405 -18.01 6.19 4.07
N LEU A 406 -17.49 6.51 5.26
CA LEU A 406 -16.67 5.58 6.05
C LEU A 406 -17.46 4.35 6.55
N ALA A 407 -18.80 4.41 6.60
CA ALA A 407 -19.62 3.24 6.89
C ALA A 407 -19.45 2.12 5.85
N LEU A 408 -19.02 2.43 4.63
CA LEU A 408 -18.67 1.43 3.62
C LEU A 408 -17.46 0.60 4.08
N ASN A 409 -16.42 1.26 4.56
CA ASN A 409 -15.24 0.57 5.12
C ASN A 409 -15.65 -0.28 6.34
N ALA A 410 -16.39 0.28 7.29
CA ALA A 410 -16.83 -0.45 8.49
C ALA A 410 -17.69 -1.68 8.16
N ASP A 411 -18.47 -1.63 7.07
CA ASP A 411 -19.22 -2.79 6.55
C ASP A 411 -18.30 -3.84 5.90
N GLY A 412 -17.08 -3.48 5.54
CA GLY A 412 -16.22 -4.28 4.65
C GLY A 412 -16.80 -4.37 3.24
N PHE A 413 -17.42 -3.28 2.78
CA PHE A 413 -17.99 -3.17 1.44
C PHE A 413 -16.89 -3.26 0.39
N VAL A 414 -17.16 -3.99 -0.69
CA VAL A 414 -16.33 -4.03 -1.90
C VAL A 414 -17.27 -4.01 -3.09
N GLY A 415 -17.26 -2.92 -3.82
CA GLY A 415 -17.98 -2.77 -5.08
C GLY A 415 -17.18 -3.31 -6.26
N GLN A 416 -17.88 -3.36 -7.40
CA GLN A 416 -17.29 -3.74 -8.68
C GLN A 416 -17.66 -2.67 -9.72
N PRO A 417 -16.80 -2.39 -10.71
CA PRO A 417 -17.18 -1.54 -11.84
C PRO A 417 -18.20 -2.29 -12.72
N LEU A 418 -19.07 -1.55 -13.37
CA LEU A 418 -20.05 -2.12 -14.32
C LEU A 418 -19.37 -2.68 -15.58
N SER A 419 -18.16 -2.24 -15.87
CA SER A 419 -17.29 -2.76 -16.95
C SER A 419 -15.84 -2.69 -16.47
N ASP A 420 -15.05 -3.70 -16.79
CA ASP A 420 -13.60 -3.75 -16.62
C ASP A 420 -12.81 -3.18 -17.81
N ASP A 421 -13.51 -2.78 -18.88
CA ASP A 421 -12.93 -2.07 -20.00
C ASP A 421 -12.62 -0.62 -19.61
N LEU A 422 -11.32 -0.29 -19.48
CA LEU A 422 -10.83 1.04 -19.10
C LEU A 422 -11.30 2.16 -20.03
N SER A 423 -11.62 1.85 -21.29
CA SER A 423 -12.12 2.80 -22.29
C SER A 423 -13.63 3.04 -22.20
N SER A 424 -14.35 2.17 -21.51
CA SER A 424 -15.80 2.24 -21.39
C SER A 424 -16.24 3.26 -20.32
N PRO A 425 -17.20 4.15 -20.60
CA PRO A 425 -17.81 4.98 -19.57
C PRO A 425 -18.44 4.17 -18.42
N ASN A 426 -18.82 2.92 -18.66
CA ASN A 426 -19.38 2.03 -17.65
C ASN A 426 -18.34 1.58 -16.62
N SER A 427 -17.04 1.67 -16.89
CA SER A 427 -16.00 1.44 -15.90
C SER A 427 -15.98 2.50 -14.78
N GLN A 428 -16.65 3.63 -15.00
CA GLN A 428 -16.80 4.73 -14.06
C GLN A 428 -18.11 4.63 -13.24
N ILE A 429 -18.84 3.51 -13.37
CA ILE A 429 -20.03 3.19 -12.58
C ILE A 429 -19.70 1.98 -11.72
N TRP A 430 -19.72 2.17 -10.40
CA TRP A 430 -19.39 1.15 -9.41
C TRP A 430 -20.61 0.78 -8.59
N TYR A 431 -20.76 -0.48 -8.24
CA TYR A 431 -21.88 -0.93 -7.42
C TYR A 431 -21.54 -2.16 -6.60
N GLY A 432 -22.24 -2.33 -5.51
CA GLY A 432 -22.13 -3.49 -4.63
C GLY A 432 -23.21 -3.52 -3.57
N GLN A 433 -23.24 -4.58 -2.79
CA GLN A 433 -24.23 -4.75 -1.74
C GLN A 433 -23.57 -4.75 -0.36
N MET A 434 -24.12 -3.97 0.56
CA MET A 434 -23.78 -3.98 1.98
C MET A 434 -24.31 -5.25 2.67
N LYS A 435 -23.77 -5.59 3.84
CA LYS A 435 -24.19 -6.76 4.64
C LYS A 435 -25.66 -6.71 5.05
N ASN A 436 -26.22 -5.51 5.23
CA ASN A 436 -27.62 -5.33 5.59
C ASN A 436 -28.59 -5.46 4.41
N GLY A 437 -28.07 -5.69 3.20
CA GLY A 437 -28.84 -5.83 1.97
C GLY A 437 -29.07 -4.53 1.18
N ASP A 438 -28.66 -3.38 1.70
CA ASP A 438 -28.67 -2.13 0.93
C ASP A 438 -27.63 -2.20 -0.20
N TRP A 439 -27.92 -1.52 -1.29
CA TRP A 439 -26.96 -1.36 -2.39
C TRP A 439 -26.24 -0.02 -2.27
N VAL A 440 -25.04 0.04 -2.79
CA VAL A 440 -24.31 1.29 -2.98
C VAL A 440 -23.90 1.40 -4.45
N VAL A 441 -24.16 2.57 -5.02
CA VAL A 441 -23.81 2.89 -6.42
C VAL A 441 -22.99 4.17 -6.42
N GLY A 442 -21.77 4.09 -6.96
CA GLY A 442 -20.87 5.20 -7.19
C GLY A 442 -20.78 5.52 -8.67
N LEU A 443 -21.02 6.77 -9.03
CA LEU A 443 -20.87 7.27 -10.39
C LEU A 443 -19.73 8.29 -10.40
N PHE A 444 -18.83 8.18 -11.35
CA PHE A 444 -17.65 9.03 -11.46
C PHE A 444 -17.57 9.72 -12.82
N ASN A 445 -16.91 10.85 -12.84
CA ASN A 445 -16.54 11.55 -14.05
C ASN A 445 -15.02 11.80 -14.06
N ARG A 446 -14.29 11.09 -14.91
CA ARG A 446 -12.84 11.24 -15.07
C ARG A 446 -12.44 12.36 -16.03
N GLU A 447 -13.44 13.01 -16.69
CA GLU A 447 -13.20 13.98 -17.76
C GLU A 447 -13.13 15.41 -17.24
N ASP A 448 -12.42 16.28 -17.95
CA ASP A 448 -12.25 17.71 -17.64
C ASP A 448 -13.52 18.55 -17.92
N THR A 449 -14.58 17.91 -18.38
CA THR A 449 -15.87 18.54 -18.67
C THR A 449 -17.01 17.79 -18.00
N PRO A 450 -18.13 18.46 -17.69
CA PRO A 450 -19.31 17.79 -17.16
C PRO A 450 -19.77 16.62 -18.02
N GLN A 451 -20.14 15.51 -17.40
CA GLN A 451 -20.60 14.30 -18.07
C GLN A 451 -21.92 13.82 -17.50
N GLN A 452 -22.84 13.44 -18.38
CA GLN A 452 -24.04 12.72 -17.99
C GLN A 452 -23.68 11.26 -17.69
N ARG A 453 -24.15 10.76 -16.52
CA ARG A 453 -24.12 9.34 -16.16
C ARG A 453 -25.52 8.84 -15.92
N THR A 454 -25.88 7.77 -16.59
CA THR A 454 -27.21 7.16 -16.45
C THR A 454 -27.07 5.65 -16.32
N VAL A 455 -27.74 5.04 -15.33
CA VAL A 455 -27.78 3.61 -15.14
C VAL A 455 -29.16 3.20 -14.59
N GLY A 456 -29.82 2.30 -15.30
CA GLY A 456 -31.03 1.64 -14.78
C GLY A 456 -30.67 0.63 -13.70
N LEU A 457 -31.39 0.60 -12.59
CA LEU A 457 -31.10 -0.33 -11.50
C LEU A 457 -31.17 -1.79 -11.95
N SER A 458 -32.01 -2.12 -12.92
CA SER A 458 -32.08 -3.46 -13.52
C SER A 458 -30.76 -3.90 -14.19
N GLN A 459 -29.98 -2.97 -14.73
CA GLN A 459 -28.63 -3.26 -15.29
C GLN A 459 -27.64 -3.70 -14.20
N LEU A 460 -27.88 -3.29 -12.96
CA LEU A 460 -27.11 -3.65 -11.79
C LEU A 460 -27.69 -4.91 -11.08
N GLY A 461 -28.71 -5.55 -11.65
CA GLY A 461 -29.41 -6.68 -11.02
C GLY A 461 -30.34 -6.29 -9.87
N ILE A 462 -30.65 -4.99 -9.71
CA ILE A 462 -31.51 -4.47 -8.65
C ILE A 462 -32.94 -4.36 -9.19
N ILE A 463 -33.88 -5.02 -8.53
CA ILE A 463 -35.27 -5.09 -8.97
C ILE A 463 -36.12 -4.01 -8.30
N GLY A 464 -36.85 -3.27 -9.11
CA GLY A 464 -37.82 -2.28 -8.65
C GLY A 464 -37.22 -0.91 -8.39
N GLN A 465 -38.01 -0.10 -7.68
CA GLN A 465 -37.56 1.23 -7.26
C GLN A 465 -36.96 1.17 -5.85
N MET A 466 -35.91 1.97 -5.65
CA MET A 466 -35.18 2.05 -4.38
C MET A 466 -35.22 3.48 -3.84
N LYS A 467 -35.31 3.63 -2.52
CA LYS A 467 -35.00 4.89 -1.85
C LYS A 467 -33.51 5.17 -1.99
N MET A 468 -33.17 6.40 -2.32
CA MET A 468 -31.80 6.81 -2.60
C MET A 468 -31.37 7.89 -1.60
N ARG A 469 -30.19 7.69 -1.00
CA ARG A 469 -29.53 8.65 -0.12
C ARG A 469 -28.16 9.01 -0.68
N ASP A 470 -27.91 10.28 -0.84
CA ASP A 470 -26.60 10.81 -1.22
C ASP A 470 -25.67 10.84 0.00
N LEU A 471 -24.58 10.09 -0.06
CA LEU A 471 -23.67 9.92 1.08
C LEU A 471 -22.73 11.11 1.30
N TRP A 472 -22.54 11.96 0.28
CA TRP A 472 -21.75 13.18 0.42
C TRP A 472 -22.60 14.37 0.90
N LEU A 473 -23.84 14.48 0.40
CA LEU A 473 -24.75 15.56 0.77
C LEU A 473 -25.53 15.25 2.07
N HIS A 474 -25.52 13.98 2.52
CA HIS A 474 -26.31 13.51 3.66
C HIS A 474 -27.81 13.72 3.49
N GLU A 475 -28.31 13.59 2.25
CA GLU A 475 -29.68 13.90 1.87
C GLU A 475 -30.37 12.72 1.17
N ASP A 476 -31.67 12.56 1.44
CA ASP A 476 -32.49 11.65 0.68
C ASP A 476 -32.88 12.30 -0.65
N VAL A 477 -32.53 11.67 -1.75
CA VAL A 477 -32.74 12.23 -3.11
C VAL A 477 -33.92 11.59 -3.86
N GLY A 478 -34.80 10.93 -3.14
CA GLY A 478 -36.04 10.39 -3.67
C GLY A 478 -36.03 8.88 -3.88
N THR A 479 -36.94 8.41 -4.74
CA THR A 479 -37.12 6.99 -5.07
C THR A 479 -37.20 6.83 -6.57
N SER A 480 -36.36 5.92 -7.12
CA SER A 480 -36.32 5.69 -8.57
C SER A 480 -35.88 4.26 -8.89
N GLY A 481 -36.16 3.81 -10.12
CA GLY A 481 -35.59 2.61 -10.75
C GLY A 481 -34.41 2.93 -11.69
N GLU A 482 -33.99 4.19 -11.76
CA GLU A 482 -32.90 4.68 -12.58
C GLU A 482 -32.14 5.79 -11.85
N ILE A 483 -30.84 5.83 -12.01
CA ILE A 483 -29.98 6.93 -11.58
C ILE A 483 -29.56 7.69 -12.83
N SER A 484 -29.83 9.00 -12.87
CA SER A 484 -29.41 9.87 -13.98
C SER A 484 -28.93 11.20 -13.39
N VAL A 485 -27.67 11.56 -13.64
CA VAL A 485 -27.02 12.72 -13.05
C VAL A 485 -25.99 13.30 -13.99
N THR A 486 -25.88 14.63 -14.03
CA THR A 486 -24.75 15.34 -14.64
C THR A 486 -23.70 15.58 -13.55
N LEU A 487 -22.55 14.95 -13.68
CA LEU A 487 -21.41 15.12 -12.80
C LEU A 487 -20.53 16.27 -13.32
N PRO A 488 -20.06 17.18 -12.48
CA PRO A 488 -19.03 18.15 -12.87
C PRO A 488 -17.74 17.46 -13.30
N ALA A 489 -16.79 18.21 -13.85
CA ALA A 489 -15.44 17.72 -14.13
C ALA A 489 -14.85 17.10 -12.86
N HIS A 490 -14.25 15.90 -12.98
CA HIS A 490 -13.65 15.12 -11.91
C HIS A 490 -14.58 14.74 -10.75
N GLY A 491 -15.89 15.01 -10.88
CA GLY A 491 -16.86 14.81 -9.83
C GLY A 491 -17.34 13.37 -9.68
N CYS A 492 -17.94 13.09 -8.53
CA CYS A 492 -18.60 11.83 -8.25
C CYS A 492 -19.96 12.02 -7.60
N LYS A 493 -20.74 10.94 -7.58
CA LYS A 493 -21.94 10.80 -6.76
C LYS A 493 -21.99 9.39 -6.19
N VAL A 494 -22.15 9.27 -4.88
CA VAL A 494 -22.27 7.98 -4.21
C VAL A 494 -23.62 7.90 -3.53
N LEU A 495 -24.43 6.93 -3.95
CA LEU A 495 -25.79 6.73 -3.49
C LEU A 495 -25.92 5.39 -2.76
N ARG A 496 -26.48 5.42 -1.55
CA ARG A 496 -26.98 4.23 -0.86
C ARG A 496 -28.45 4.01 -1.23
N LEU A 497 -28.75 2.79 -1.63
CA LEU A 497 -30.07 2.40 -2.09
C LEU A 497 -30.67 1.41 -1.10
N SER A 498 -31.85 1.71 -0.55
CA SER A 498 -32.59 0.85 0.37
C SER A 498 -33.98 0.51 -0.16
N LYS A 499 -34.49 -0.63 0.26
CA LYS A 499 -35.88 -1.01 -0.06
C LYS A 499 -36.86 0.00 0.56
N GLN A 500 -38.02 0.12 -0.10
CA GLN A 500 -39.14 0.93 0.41
C GLN A 500 -39.70 0.33 1.68
#